data_f2f84ef658589d73449e43b63b717e8f
#
_entry.id   f2f84ef658589d73449e43b63b717e8f
#
_cell.length_a   1.000
_cell.length_b   1.000
_cell.length_c   1.000
_cell.angle_alpha   90.00
_cell.angle_beta   90.00
_cell.angle_gamma   90.00
#
_symmetry.space_group_name_H-M   'P 1'
#
loop_
_entity.id
_entity.type
_entity.pdbx_description
1 polymer ?
#
loop_
_entity_poly.entity_id
_entity_poly.type
_entity_poly.pdbx_seq_one_letter_code
_entity_poly.pdbx_strand_id
1 'polypeptide(L)'
;MVKTDVIPCTKEEMDSLMDTTIGNDFYYMFFLVAKTTGRRIGELYGNQKKKEIGRKIIGKKIEHDENGKEVALAKTRVIYKKIKGEYEGGVQVKDIDFENGLMKVWVLKRRKLVQDETILTKETLQTIKHFIVNNKLKEEDYLFRQKSYRGIQEAVKSFSKKAGIKHKVSIHNFRHYFVTQLKKLGWTNDKIAKLTGHKSVGMISIYDHVVASDIKKDTLEALKDF
;
A
#
# COMPACT_ATOMS: atom_id res chain seq x y z
N MET A 1 -12.52 18.30 -1.54
CA MET A 1 -11.08 18.33 -1.85
C MET A 1 -10.39 17.24 -1.07
N VAL A 2 -9.86 16.21 -1.73
CA VAL A 2 -8.99 15.22 -1.08
C VAL A 2 -7.65 15.90 -0.92
N LYS A 3 -7.28 16.24 0.31
CA LYS A 3 -5.91 16.71 0.61
C LYS A 3 -4.96 15.53 0.36
N THR A 4 -4.29 15.53 -0.75
CA THR A 4 -3.18 14.64 -1.03
C THR A 4 -1.88 15.37 -0.69
N ASP A 5 -1.62 15.54 0.60
CA ASP A 5 -0.34 16.08 1.08
C ASP A 5 0.81 15.04 1.01
N VAL A 6 0.66 14.01 0.19
CA VAL A 6 1.68 12.99 0.02
C VAL A 6 2.50 13.32 -1.21
N ILE A 7 3.70 13.84 -0.99
CA ILE A 7 4.69 14.05 -2.05
C ILE A 7 5.24 12.67 -2.43
N PRO A 8 5.11 12.22 -3.70
CA PRO A 8 5.73 10.98 -4.17
C PRO A 8 7.25 11.10 -4.08
N CYS A 9 7.91 10.02 -3.68
CA CYS A 9 9.36 9.96 -3.79
C CYS A 9 9.79 9.92 -5.25
N THR A 10 10.88 10.62 -5.59
CA THR A 10 11.54 10.46 -6.89
C THR A 10 12.21 9.09 -6.97
N LYS A 11 12.74 8.72 -8.14
CA LYS A 11 13.48 7.48 -8.30
C LYS A 11 14.75 7.50 -7.45
N GLU A 12 15.49 8.60 -7.50
CA GLU A 12 16.73 8.81 -6.75
C GLU A 12 16.50 8.75 -5.23
N GLU A 13 15.44 9.38 -4.75
CA GLU A 13 15.04 9.31 -3.34
C GLU A 13 14.67 7.88 -2.91
N MET A 14 13.93 7.15 -3.75
CA MET A 14 13.55 5.77 -3.45
C MET A 14 14.75 4.83 -3.47
N ASP A 15 15.67 5.01 -4.41
CA ASP A 15 16.88 4.21 -4.50
C ASP A 15 17.81 4.52 -3.31
N SER A 16 18.04 5.80 -2.98
CA SER A 16 18.79 6.19 -1.76
C SER A 16 18.16 5.63 -0.48
N LEU A 17 16.82 5.60 -0.39
CA LEU A 17 16.14 5.00 0.75
C LEU A 17 16.42 3.49 0.83
N MET A 18 16.36 2.78 -0.31
CA MET A 18 16.69 1.35 -0.36
C MET A 18 18.13 1.09 0.06
N ASP A 19 19.08 1.88 -0.41
CA ASP A 19 20.51 1.75 -0.06
C ASP A 19 20.74 1.87 1.44
N THR A 20 20.03 2.74 2.14
CA THR A 20 20.14 2.86 3.60
C THR A 20 19.66 1.63 4.38
N THR A 21 18.94 0.72 3.72
CA THR A 21 18.47 -0.53 4.34
C THR A 21 19.43 -1.70 4.16
N ILE A 22 20.48 -1.55 3.35
CA ILE A 22 21.52 -2.57 3.15
C ILE A 22 22.13 -2.95 4.50
N GLY A 23 22.27 -4.25 4.75
CA GLY A 23 22.70 -4.78 6.05
C GLY A 23 21.56 -5.00 7.07
N ASN A 24 20.31 -4.70 6.68
CA ASN A 24 19.14 -5.05 7.47
C ASN A 24 18.15 -5.86 6.62
N ASP A 25 18.33 -7.17 6.60
CA ASP A 25 17.62 -8.11 5.72
C ASP A 25 16.10 -7.96 5.77
N PHE A 26 15.52 -7.76 6.97
CA PHE A 26 14.08 -7.61 7.10
C PHE A 26 13.57 -6.34 6.42
N TYR A 27 14.18 -5.19 6.70
CA TYR A 27 13.69 -3.92 6.14
C TYR A 27 13.99 -3.82 4.65
N TYR A 28 15.14 -4.32 4.20
CA TYR A 28 15.44 -4.40 2.78
C TYR A 28 14.39 -5.22 2.03
N MET A 29 14.14 -6.46 2.47
CA MET A 29 13.14 -7.35 1.89
C MET A 29 11.73 -6.71 1.92
N PHE A 30 11.32 -6.18 3.07
CA PHE A 30 9.99 -5.57 3.21
C PHE A 30 9.79 -4.37 2.28
N PHE A 31 10.79 -3.47 2.23
CA PHE A 31 10.72 -2.28 1.39
C PHE A 31 10.80 -2.63 -0.09
N LEU A 32 11.60 -3.62 -0.46
CA LEU A 32 11.67 -4.12 -1.84
C LEU A 32 10.30 -4.66 -2.28
N VAL A 33 9.66 -5.50 -1.47
CA VAL A 33 8.30 -6.00 -1.76
C VAL A 33 7.31 -4.82 -1.88
N ALA A 34 7.33 -3.87 -0.95
CA ALA A 34 6.44 -2.73 -1.00
C ALA A 34 6.67 -1.84 -2.25
N LYS A 35 7.95 -1.63 -2.64
CA LYS A 35 8.38 -0.86 -3.82
C LYS A 35 7.93 -1.52 -5.12
N THR A 36 8.09 -2.85 -5.23
CA THR A 36 7.88 -3.58 -6.49
C THR A 36 6.46 -4.09 -6.69
N THR A 37 5.63 -4.11 -5.64
CA THR A 37 4.24 -4.57 -5.73
C THR A 37 3.20 -3.48 -5.51
N GLY A 38 3.60 -2.38 -4.88
CA GLY A 38 2.67 -1.32 -4.50
C GLY A 38 1.58 -1.76 -3.51
N ARG A 39 1.72 -2.93 -2.87
CA ARG A 39 0.73 -3.44 -1.91
C ARG A 39 0.71 -2.61 -0.62
N ARG A 40 -0.46 -2.50 0.01
CA ARG A 40 -0.60 -1.79 1.28
C ARG A 40 0.02 -2.59 2.41
N ILE A 41 0.55 -1.92 3.41
CA ILE A 41 1.10 -2.60 4.60
C ILE A 41 0.06 -3.56 5.25
N GLY A 42 -1.24 -3.22 5.23
CA GLY A 42 -2.28 -4.09 5.75
C GLY A 42 -2.51 -5.35 4.90
N GLU A 43 -2.14 -5.34 3.62
CA GLU A 43 -2.22 -6.50 2.73
C GLU A 43 -1.02 -7.44 2.95
N LEU A 44 0.14 -6.89 3.27
CA LEU A 44 1.37 -7.63 3.54
C LEU A 44 1.43 -8.14 4.98
N TYR A 45 1.30 -7.25 5.94
CA TYR A 45 1.41 -7.53 7.37
C TYR A 45 0.15 -8.17 7.97
N GLY A 46 -1.00 -7.82 7.45
CA GLY A 46 -2.34 -8.08 7.98
C GLY A 46 -3.02 -6.81 8.52
N ASN A 47 -4.33 -6.84 8.52
CA ASN A 47 -5.15 -5.76 9.01
C ASN A 47 -5.42 -5.92 10.51
N GLN A 48 -5.22 -4.87 11.28
CA GLN A 48 -5.51 -4.92 12.72
C GLN A 48 -7.00 -5.17 12.95
N LYS A 49 -7.34 -6.22 13.72
CA LYS A 49 -8.72 -6.55 14.06
C LYS A 49 -9.40 -5.40 14.81
N LYS A 50 -10.70 -5.28 14.60
CA LYS A 50 -11.52 -4.24 15.20
C LYS A 50 -12.73 -4.87 15.86
N LYS A 51 -13.03 -4.44 17.09
CA LYS A 51 -14.24 -4.79 17.81
C LYS A 51 -15.23 -3.62 17.75
N GLU A 52 -16.49 -3.89 17.49
CA GLU A 52 -17.55 -2.90 17.66
C GLU A 52 -17.69 -2.54 19.14
N ILE A 53 -17.69 -1.26 19.43
CA ILE A 53 -17.80 -0.73 20.82
C ILE A 53 -19.04 0.13 21.02
N GLY A 54 -19.80 0.39 19.96
CA GLY A 54 -21.03 1.16 20.03
C GLY A 54 -21.40 1.84 18.72
N ARG A 55 -22.42 2.67 18.78
CA ARG A 55 -22.93 3.46 17.64
C ARG A 55 -23.04 4.92 18.02
N LYS A 56 -22.68 5.82 17.13
CA LYS A 56 -22.82 7.27 17.28
C LYS A 56 -23.83 7.80 16.27
N ILE A 57 -24.72 8.66 16.70
CA ILE A 57 -25.61 9.42 15.82
C ILE A 57 -24.77 10.43 15.07
N ILE A 58 -24.85 10.44 13.73
CA ILE A 58 -24.09 11.33 12.84
C ILE A 58 -24.98 12.28 12.04
N GLY A 59 -26.29 12.23 12.27
CA GLY A 59 -27.27 13.08 11.59
C GLY A 59 -28.66 12.43 11.58
N LYS A 60 -29.57 13.05 10.86
CA LYS A 60 -30.91 12.55 10.60
C LYS A 60 -31.02 12.11 9.15
N LYS A 61 -31.79 11.08 8.87
CA LYS A 61 -32.21 10.65 7.54
C LYS A 61 -33.72 10.80 7.48
N ILE A 62 -34.23 11.46 6.46
CA ILE A 62 -35.66 11.56 6.23
C ILE A 62 -36.07 10.37 5.39
N GLU A 63 -37.04 9.61 5.86
CA GLU A 63 -37.70 8.53 5.12
C GLU A 63 -39.22 8.81 5.15
N HIS A 64 -39.94 8.28 4.18
CA HIS A 64 -41.41 8.38 4.15
C HIS A 64 -41.99 7.08 4.71
N ASP A 65 -42.96 7.22 5.59
CA ASP A 65 -43.71 6.07 6.11
C ASP A 65 -44.71 5.54 5.05
N GLU A 66 -45.48 4.50 5.41
CA GLU A 66 -46.46 3.86 4.54
C GLU A 66 -47.57 4.82 4.07
N ASN A 67 -47.75 5.95 4.75
CA ASN A 67 -48.72 6.99 4.43
C ASN A 67 -48.10 8.19 3.71
N GLY A 68 -46.82 8.10 3.32
CA GLY A 68 -46.09 9.17 2.65
C GLY A 68 -45.65 10.32 3.54
N LYS A 69 -45.78 10.20 4.88
CA LYS A 69 -45.37 11.23 5.84
C LYS A 69 -43.86 11.15 6.12
N GLU A 70 -43.21 12.29 6.12
CA GLU A 70 -41.78 12.38 6.45
C GLU A 70 -41.52 11.98 7.91
N VAL A 71 -40.65 10.99 8.09
CA VAL A 71 -40.16 10.52 9.38
C VAL A 71 -38.63 10.73 9.47
N ALA A 72 -38.19 11.44 10.47
CA ALA A 72 -36.80 11.68 10.70
C ALA A 72 -36.17 10.54 11.50
N LEU A 73 -35.39 9.69 10.84
CA LEU A 73 -34.67 8.59 11.46
C LEU A 73 -33.22 9.02 11.81
N ALA A 74 -32.72 8.51 12.94
CA ALA A 74 -31.35 8.76 13.34
C ALA A 74 -30.37 8.02 12.41
N LYS A 75 -29.54 8.76 11.67
CA LYS A 75 -28.44 8.19 10.93
C LYS A 75 -27.31 7.86 11.89
N THR A 76 -27.01 6.57 12.07
CA THR A 76 -25.97 6.11 13.00
C THR A 76 -24.72 5.61 12.29
N ARG A 77 -23.58 5.80 12.92
CA ARG A 77 -22.30 5.23 12.51
C ARG A 77 -21.78 4.30 13.60
N VAL A 78 -21.40 3.09 13.19
CA VAL A 78 -20.78 2.13 14.10
C VAL A 78 -19.36 2.59 14.47
N ILE A 79 -19.06 2.58 15.76
CA ILE A 79 -17.75 2.89 16.30
C ILE A 79 -17.00 1.59 16.53
N TYR A 80 -15.77 1.53 16.00
CA TYR A 80 -14.88 0.39 16.15
C TYR A 80 -13.63 0.79 16.93
N LYS A 81 -13.21 -0.08 17.84
CA LYS A 81 -11.90 0.00 18.51
C LYS A 81 -10.97 -1.06 17.94
N LYS A 82 -9.75 -0.68 17.62
CA LYS A 82 -8.70 -1.63 17.20
C LYS A 82 -8.26 -2.49 18.39
N ILE A 83 -8.13 -3.80 18.17
CA ILE A 83 -7.63 -4.73 19.19
C ILE A 83 -6.11 -4.78 19.07
N LYS A 84 -5.43 -4.44 20.15
CA LYS A 84 -3.95 -4.40 20.16
C LYS A 84 -3.39 -5.81 19.99
N GLY A 85 -2.44 -5.95 19.06
CA GLY A 85 -1.74 -7.23 18.84
C GLY A 85 -2.49 -8.24 17.98
N GLU A 86 -3.76 -8.03 17.67
CA GLU A 86 -4.54 -8.93 16.83
C GLU A 86 -4.64 -8.45 15.38
N TYR A 87 -4.31 -9.34 14.46
CA TYR A 87 -4.33 -9.07 13.02
C TYR A 87 -5.05 -10.19 12.27
N GLU A 88 -5.72 -9.84 11.18
CA GLU A 88 -6.35 -10.75 10.25
C GLU A 88 -5.68 -10.65 8.87
N GLY A 89 -5.55 -11.76 8.17
CA GLY A 89 -4.77 -11.82 6.92
C GLY A 89 -3.28 -11.63 7.17
N GLY A 90 -2.57 -11.14 6.17
CA GLY A 90 -1.10 -11.07 6.14
C GLY A 90 -0.53 -12.24 5.36
N VAL A 91 0.70 -12.09 4.88
CA VAL A 91 1.37 -13.06 4.01
C VAL A 91 2.17 -14.04 4.85
N GLN A 92 1.90 -15.34 4.67
CA GLN A 92 2.70 -16.45 5.19
C GLN A 92 3.70 -16.93 4.13
N VAL A 93 4.71 -17.69 4.53
CA VAL A 93 5.70 -18.24 3.61
C VAL A 93 5.05 -19.10 2.52
N LYS A 94 4.06 -19.93 2.87
CA LYS A 94 3.29 -20.76 1.94
C LYS A 94 2.47 -20.00 0.90
N ASP A 95 2.27 -18.68 1.10
CA ASP A 95 1.55 -17.83 0.16
C ASP A 95 2.43 -17.38 -1.01
N ILE A 96 3.72 -17.77 -1.03
CA ILE A 96 4.67 -17.45 -2.09
C ILE A 96 4.80 -18.62 -3.06
N ASP A 97 4.42 -18.40 -4.30
CA ASP A 97 4.70 -19.31 -5.41
C ASP A 97 6.02 -18.91 -6.07
N PHE A 98 7.09 -19.61 -5.71
CA PHE A 98 8.44 -19.35 -6.22
C PHE A 98 8.62 -19.75 -7.67
N GLU A 99 7.82 -20.67 -8.20
CA GLU A 99 7.91 -21.13 -9.60
C GLU A 99 7.29 -20.11 -10.55
N ASN A 100 6.07 -19.63 -10.21
CA ASN A 100 5.33 -18.70 -11.05
C ASN A 100 5.58 -17.23 -10.69
N GLY A 101 6.31 -16.95 -9.62
CA GLY A 101 6.59 -15.59 -9.19
C GLY A 101 5.37 -14.86 -8.66
N LEU A 102 4.48 -15.55 -7.96
CA LEU A 102 3.25 -14.99 -7.41
C LEU A 102 3.27 -14.96 -5.89
N MET A 103 2.59 -13.98 -5.32
CA MET A 103 2.36 -13.89 -3.89
C MET A 103 0.88 -13.66 -3.62
N LYS A 104 0.26 -14.54 -2.83
CA LYS A 104 -1.10 -14.36 -2.33
C LYS A 104 -1.13 -13.30 -1.25
N VAL A 105 -2.09 -12.40 -1.34
CA VAL A 105 -2.30 -11.32 -0.38
C VAL A 105 -3.76 -11.26 0.05
N TRP A 106 -4.01 -10.75 1.25
CA TRP A 106 -5.36 -10.68 1.81
C TRP A 106 -5.83 -9.22 1.87
N VAL A 107 -6.81 -8.90 1.04
CA VAL A 107 -7.38 -7.55 0.91
C VAL A 107 -8.68 -7.44 1.67
N LEU A 108 -8.79 -6.45 2.55
CA LEU A 108 -10.02 -6.20 3.28
C LEU A 108 -11.00 -5.40 2.40
N LYS A 109 -11.97 -6.09 1.77
CA LYS A 109 -13.06 -5.49 0.97
C LYS A 109 -14.37 -5.55 1.75
N ARG A 110 -15.03 -4.41 2.02
CA ARG A 110 -16.32 -4.34 2.75
C ARG A 110 -16.35 -5.20 4.02
N ARG A 111 -15.25 -5.19 4.80
CA ARG A 111 -15.06 -5.98 6.04
C ARG A 111 -14.93 -7.51 5.85
N LYS A 112 -14.77 -7.97 4.63
CA LYS A 112 -14.44 -9.37 4.33
C LYS A 112 -13.03 -9.44 3.81
N LEU A 113 -12.27 -10.42 4.27
CA LEU A 113 -10.99 -10.76 3.67
C LEU A 113 -11.24 -11.46 2.34
N VAL A 114 -10.63 -10.93 1.30
CA VAL A 114 -10.67 -11.50 -0.04
C VAL A 114 -9.23 -11.76 -0.44
N GLN A 115 -8.98 -12.96 -0.92
CA GLN A 115 -7.69 -13.32 -1.51
C GLN A 115 -7.50 -12.57 -2.82
N ASP A 116 -6.30 -12.08 -3.03
CA ASP A 116 -5.83 -11.44 -4.24
C ASP A 116 -4.39 -11.91 -4.48
N GLU A 117 -3.84 -11.66 -5.67
CA GLU A 117 -2.48 -12.08 -6.00
C GLU A 117 -1.68 -10.88 -6.52
N THR A 118 -0.37 -10.96 -6.36
CA THR A 118 0.56 -9.98 -6.91
C THR A 118 1.78 -10.66 -7.50
N ILE A 119 2.32 -10.08 -8.56
CA ILE A 119 3.51 -10.57 -9.24
C ILE A 119 4.75 -10.08 -8.50
N LEU A 120 5.72 -10.96 -8.33
CA LEU A 120 7.03 -10.66 -7.76
C LEU A 120 8.11 -10.68 -8.86
N THR A 121 9.03 -9.74 -8.81
CA THR A 121 10.21 -9.76 -9.68
C THR A 121 11.18 -10.86 -9.25
N LYS A 122 12.07 -11.30 -10.15
CA LYS A 122 13.11 -12.29 -9.82
C LYS A 122 13.96 -11.85 -8.62
N GLU A 123 14.35 -10.58 -8.59
CA GLU A 123 15.10 -10.00 -7.46
C GLU A 123 14.33 -10.10 -6.16
N THR A 124 13.03 -9.73 -6.17
CA THR A 124 12.18 -9.81 -4.99
C THR A 124 12.03 -11.24 -4.48
N LEU A 125 11.84 -12.21 -5.39
CA LEU A 125 11.77 -13.62 -5.04
C LEU A 125 13.05 -14.14 -4.41
N GLN A 126 14.22 -13.81 -4.99
CA GLN A 126 15.53 -14.19 -4.46
C GLN A 126 15.74 -13.60 -3.05
N THR A 127 15.41 -12.32 -2.87
CA THR A 127 15.50 -11.64 -1.57
C THR A 127 14.61 -12.29 -0.53
N ILE A 128 13.36 -12.63 -0.89
CA ILE A 128 12.43 -13.35 0.01
C ILE A 128 12.98 -14.72 0.37
N LYS A 129 13.45 -15.49 -0.63
CA LYS A 129 14.02 -16.83 -0.43
C LYS A 129 15.21 -16.79 0.51
N HIS A 130 16.12 -15.85 0.30
CA HIS A 130 17.28 -15.63 1.17
C HIS A 130 16.85 -15.29 2.60
N PHE A 131 15.89 -14.40 2.77
CA PHE A 131 15.35 -14.03 4.07
C PHE A 131 14.73 -15.23 4.81
N ILE A 132 13.92 -16.05 4.12
CA ILE A 132 13.29 -17.25 4.69
C ILE A 132 14.35 -18.23 5.19
N VAL A 133 15.37 -18.52 4.37
CA VAL A 133 16.46 -19.45 4.73
C VAL A 133 17.26 -18.94 5.93
N ASN A 134 17.69 -17.70 5.91
CA ASN A 134 18.50 -17.11 6.97
C ASN A 134 17.78 -17.03 8.32
N ASN A 135 16.47 -16.79 8.29
CA ASN A 135 15.64 -16.71 9.49
C ASN A 135 14.95 -18.03 9.86
N LYS A 136 15.22 -19.11 9.11
CA LYS A 136 14.66 -20.47 9.34
C LYS A 136 13.13 -20.45 9.44
N LEU A 137 12.48 -19.64 8.60
CA LEU A 137 11.03 -19.52 8.61
C LEU A 137 10.38 -20.78 8.02
N LYS A 138 9.28 -21.20 8.64
CA LYS A 138 8.44 -22.33 8.20
C LYS A 138 7.31 -21.82 7.33
N GLU A 139 6.63 -22.71 6.62
CA GLU A 139 5.52 -22.39 5.73
C GLU A 139 4.40 -21.56 6.40
N GLU A 140 4.10 -21.85 7.67
CA GLU A 140 3.05 -21.18 8.44
C GLU A 140 3.47 -19.84 9.06
N ASP A 141 4.77 -19.52 9.00
CA ASP A 141 5.27 -18.28 9.59
C ASP A 141 4.88 -17.07 8.71
N TYR A 142 4.51 -15.99 9.39
CA TYR A 142 4.20 -14.73 8.72
C TYR A 142 5.49 -14.03 8.29
N LEU A 143 5.66 -13.86 6.98
CA LEU A 143 6.86 -13.27 6.38
C LEU A 143 7.14 -11.85 6.91
N PHE A 144 6.11 -11.04 7.08
CA PHE A 144 6.25 -9.62 7.42
C PHE A 144 5.98 -9.29 8.90
N ARG A 145 5.75 -10.29 9.76
CA ARG A 145 5.51 -10.08 11.21
C ARG A 145 6.75 -10.25 12.09
N GLN A 146 7.95 -10.33 11.48
CA GLN A 146 9.22 -10.41 12.22
C GLN A 146 9.55 -9.12 13.00
N LYS A 147 8.92 -8.02 12.63
CA LYS A 147 8.94 -6.73 13.33
C LYS A 147 7.50 -6.26 13.58
N SER A 148 7.31 -5.40 14.59
CA SER A 148 5.98 -4.86 14.87
C SER A 148 5.50 -3.93 13.75
N TYR A 149 4.19 -3.86 13.56
CA TYR A 149 3.56 -2.95 12.60
C TYR A 149 4.03 -1.50 12.77
N ARG A 150 4.09 -1.03 14.03
CA ARG A 150 4.60 0.31 14.35
C ARG A 150 6.09 0.43 14.08
N GLY A 151 6.88 -0.61 14.39
CA GLY A 151 8.31 -0.65 14.10
C GLY A 151 8.63 -0.46 12.62
N ILE A 152 7.82 -1.08 11.73
CA ILE A 152 7.96 -0.88 10.28
C ILE A 152 7.68 0.59 9.90
N GLN A 153 6.64 1.20 10.46
CA GLN A 153 6.30 2.61 10.17
C GLN A 153 7.39 3.58 10.66
N GLU A 154 7.96 3.34 11.84
CA GLU A 154 9.05 4.18 12.36
C GLU A 154 10.36 3.94 11.59
N ALA A 155 10.60 2.71 11.14
CA ALA A 155 11.76 2.40 10.31
C ALA A 155 11.75 3.17 8.99
N VAL A 156 10.61 3.25 8.29
CA VAL A 156 10.49 4.06 7.06
C VAL A 156 10.93 5.49 7.32
N LYS A 157 10.48 6.11 8.43
CA LYS A 157 10.86 7.50 8.78
C LYS A 157 12.37 7.61 9.08
N SER A 158 12.91 6.63 9.81
CA SER A 158 14.33 6.62 10.17
C SER A 158 15.22 6.47 8.93
N PHE A 159 14.91 5.51 8.06
CA PHE A 159 15.67 5.28 6.84
C PHE A 159 15.52 6.42 5.84
N SER A 160 14.34 7.02 5.68
CA SER A 160 14.17 8.19 4.81
C SER A 160 14.97 9.40 5.29
N LYS A 161 15.08 9.60 6.61
CA LYS A 161 15.94 10.64 7.18
C LYS A 161 17.41 10.36 6.90
N LYS A 162 17.86 9.09 7.04
CA LYS A 162 19.24 8.67 6.70
C LYS A 162 19.55 8.87 5.21
N ALA A 163 18.57 8.64 4.34
CA ALA A 163 18.67 8.87 2.90
C ALA A 163 18.66 10.37 2.51
N GLY A 164 18.55 11.28 3.48
CA GLY A 164 18.54 12.73 3.21
C GLY A 164 17.24 13.26 2.63
N ILE A 165 16.15 12.49 2.65
CA ILE A 165 14.85 12.89 2.09
C ILE A 165 14.24 13.94 3.02
N LYS A 166 13.96 15.13 2.46
CA LYS A 166 13.52 16.29 3.24
C LYS A 166 12.02 16.30 3.54
N HIS A 167 11.21 15.64 2.71
CA HIS A 167 9.76 15.56 2.94
C HIS A 167 9.39 14.32 3.76
N LYS A 168 8.15 14.30 4.28
CA LYS A 168 7.65 13.18 5.09
C LYS A 168 7.42 11.96 4.21
N VAL A 169 8.13 10.87 4.52
CA VAL A 169 7.94 9.57 3.88
C VAL A 169 7.20 8.62 4.81
N SER A 170 6.28 7.87 4.27
CA SER A 170 5.53 6.80 4.93
C SER A 170 5.54 5.55 4.04
N ILE A 171 5.10 4.42 4.57
CA ILE A 171 4.96 3.20 3.77
C ILE A 171 4.03 3.36 2.56
N HIS A 172 3.12 4.34 2.59
CA HIS A 172 2.24 4.64 1.46
C HIS A 172 2.98 5.25 0.27
N ASN A 173 4.14 5.88 0.51
CA ASN A 173 4.96 6.45 -0.56
C ASN A 173 5.53 5.38 -1.50
N PHE A 174 5.78 4.15 -1.01
CA PHE A 174 6.17 3.03 -1.87
C PHE A 174 5.09 2.70 -2.90
N ARG A 175 3.82 2.71 -2.48
CA ARG A 175 2.69 2.51 -3.40
C ARG A 175 2.51 3.67 -4.36
N HIS A 176 2.66 4.91 -3.89
CA HIS A 176 2.64 6.09 -4.75
C HIS A 176 3.76 6.02 -5.79
N TYR A 177 4.97 5.68 -5.37
CA TYR A 177 6.10 5.45 -6.25
C TYR A 177 5.78 4.39 -7.30
N PHE A 178 5.32 3.21 -6.90
CA PHE A 178 4.97 2.12 -7.82
C PHE A 178 3.94 2.55 -8.87
N VAL A 179 2.86 3.19 -8.45
CA VAL A 179 1.83 3.70 -9.36
C VAL A 179 2.42 4.73 -10.33
N THR A 180 3.23 5.66 -9.83
CA THR A 180 3.89 6.68 -10.66
C THR A 180 4.81 6.05 -11.71
N GLN A 181 5.61 5.03 -11.33
CA GLN A 181 6.47 4.35 -12.31
C GLN A 181 5.64 3.65 -13.40
N LEU A 182 4.55 2.95 -13.05
CA LEU A 182 3.68 2.33 -14.04
C LEU A 182 3.03 3.37 -14.98
N LYS A 183 2.68 4.53 -14.47
CA LYS A 183 2.18 5.64 -15.27
C LYS A 183 3.25 6.15 -16.26
N LYS A 184 4.48 6.35 -15.81
CA LYS A 184 5.62 6.73 -16.68
C LYS A 184 5.88 5.70 -17.78
N LEU A 185 5.61 4.41 -17.51
CA LEU A 185 5.67 3.33 -18.50
C LEU A 185 4.43 3.27 -19.42
N GLY A 186 3.52 4.23 -19.35
CA GLY A 186 2.34 4.32 -20.22
C GLY A 186 1.19 3.36 -19.85
N TRP A 187 1.19 2.79 -18.64
CA TRP A 187 0.10 1.91 -18.21
C TRP A 187 -1.20 2.69 -18.00
N THR A 188 -2.31 2.09 -18.48
CA THR A 188 -3.64 2.70 -18.29
C THR A 188 -4.09 2.62 -16.82
N ASN A 189 -4.95 3.57 -16.43
CA ASN A 189 -5.50 3.62 -15.07
C ASN A 189 -6.21 2.32 -14.67
N ASP A 190 -6.91 1.67 -15.61
CA ASP A 190 -7.61 0.40 -15.37
C ASP A 190 -6.63 -0.74 -15.06
N LYS A 191 -5.55 -0.87 -15.83
CA LYS A 191 -4.50 -1.88 -15.58
C LYS A 191 -3.85 -1.67 -14.23
N ILE A 192 -3.50 -0.42 -13.90
CA ILE A 192 -2.90 -0.07 -12.61
C ILE A 192 -3.87 -0.34 -11.45
N ALA A 193 -5.17 0.01 -11.63
CA ALA A 193 -6.20 -0.24 -10.61
C ALA A 193 -6.34 -1.73 -10.29
N LYS A 194 -6.36 -2.58 -11.33
CA LYS A 194 -6.41 -4.04 -11.19
C LYS A 194 -5.18 -4.57 -10.44
N LEU A 195 -3.98 -4.19 -10.87
CA LEU A 195 -2.72 -4.67 -10.29
C LEU A 195 -2.57 -4.27 -8.83
N THR A 196 -2.94 -3.05 -8.49
CA THR A 196 -2.76 -2.48 -7.15
C THR A 196 -3.97 -2.66 -6.23
N GLY A 197 -5.09 -3.17 -6.74
CA GLY A 197 -6.33 -3.33 -5.97
C GLY A 197 -6.95 -1.99 -5.55
N HIS A 198 -6.89 -0.95 -6.41
CA HIS A 198 -7.64 0.28 -6.17
C HIS A 198 -9.15 0.06 -6.36
N LYS A 199 -9.95 0.70 -5.52
CA LYS A 199 -11.42 0.56 -5.56
C LYS A 199 -12.06 1.26 -6.75
N SER A 200 -11.41 2.29 -7.28
CA SER A 200 -11.87 3.04 -8.45
C SER A 200 -10.68 3.56 -9.25
N VAL A 201 -10.87 3.68 -10.54
CA VAL A 201 -9.91 4.26 -11.49
C VAL A 201 -9.63 5.72 -11.16
N GLY A 202 -10.62 6.46 -10.70
CA GLY A 202 -10.47 7.87 -10.27
C GLY A 202 -9.46 8.07 -9.13
N MET A 203 -9.14 7.03 -8.35
CA MET A 203 -8.06 7.11 -7.36
C MET A 203 -6.67 7.09 -7.98
N ILE A 204 -6.56 6.74 -9.26
CA ILE A 204 -5.29 6.71 -10.00
C ILE A 204 -5.12 7.97 -10.83
N SER A 205 -6.21 8.61 -11.25
CA SER A 205 -6.15 9.85 -12.05
C SER A 205 -5.43 10.99 -11.31
N ILE A 206 -5.31 10.94 -9.99
CA ILE A 206 -4.51 11.91 -9.22
C ILE A 206 -3.02 11.91 -9.62
N TYR A 207 -2.54 10.85 -10.29
CA TYR A 207 -1.15 10.77 -10.77
C TYR A 207 -0.99 11.23 -12.23
N ASP A 208 -2.08 11.56 -12.93
CA ASP A 208 -2.02 11.98 -14.33
C ASP A 208 -1.25 13.30 -14.48
N HIS A 209 -1.37 14.20 -13.50
CA HIS A 209 -0.63 15.47 -13.51
C HIS A 209 0.89 15.30 -13.36
N VAL A 210 1.35 14.26 -12.66
CA VAL A 210 2.80 13.98 -12.48
C VAL A 210 3.40 13.59 -13.83
N VAL A 211 2.71 12.72 -14.57
CA VAL A 211 3.15 12.30 -15.91
C VAL A 211 3.08 13.46 -16.92
N ALA A 212 2.04 14.27 -16.85
CA ALA A 212 1.92 15.44 -17.72
C ALA A 212 3.06 16.45 -17.49
N SER A 213 3.48 16.66 -16.23
CA SER A 213 4.62 17.54 -15.93
C SER A 213 5.95 16.99 -16.45
N ASP A 214 6.16 15.68 -16.33
CA ASP A 214 7.36 15.02 -16.85
C ASP A 214 7.39 15.08 -18.38
N ILE A 215 6.28 14.74 -19.06
CA ILE A 215 6.18 14.83 -20.53
C ILE A 215 6.46 16.25 -21.01
N LYS A 216 5.91 17.27 -20.33
CA LYS A 216 6.17 18.67 -20.68
C LYS A 216 7.67 19.00 -20.55
N LYS A 217 8.32 18.55 -19.50
CA LYS A 217 9.75 18.76 -19.26
C LYS A 217 10.60 18.09 -20.35
N ASP A 218 10.33 16.80 -20.61
CA ASP A 218 11.03 16.01 -21.62
C ASP A 218 10.81 16.60 -23.03
N THR A 219 9.60 17.05 -23.34
CA THR A 219 9.27 17.73 -24.61
C THR A 219 10.03 19.04 -24.75
N LEU A 220 10.07 19.88 -23.70
CA LEU A 220 10.81 21.13 -23.71
C LEU A 220 12.32 20.92 -23.82
N GLU A 221 12.84 19.83 -23.28
CA GLU A 221 14.25 19.47 -23.39
C GLU A 221 14.58 18.99 -24.81
N ALA A 222 13.74 18.13 -25.37
CA ALA A 222 13.88 17.65 -26.76
C ALA A 222 13.72 18.75 -27.82
N LEU A 223 12.93 19.80 -27.54
CA LEU A 223 12.72 20.93 -28.45
C LEU A 223 13.78 22.03 -28.33
N LYS A 224 14.75 21.91 -27.42
CA LYS A 224 15.83 22.92 -27.30
C LYS A 224 16.80 22.91 -28.48
N ASP A 225 16.86 21.77 -29.18
CA ASP A 225 17.78 21.56 -30.31
C ASP A 225 17.06 21.74 -31.68
N PHE A 226 15.80 22.20 -31.67
CA PHE A 226 15.03 22.60 -32.86
C PHE A 226 14.98 24.12 -33.02
#